data_a0a33bfd3150c1854da4cde8d3e4bc84
#
_entry.id   a0a33bfd3150c1854da4cde8d3e4bc84
#
_cell.length_a   1.000
_cell.length_b   1.000
_cell.length_c   1.000
_cell.angle_alpha   90.00
_cell.angle_beta   90.00
_cell.angle_gamma   90.00
#
_symmetry.space_group_name_H-M   'P 1'
#
loop_
_entity.id
_entity.type
_entity.pdbx_description
1 polymer ?
#
loop_
_entity_poly.entity_id
_entity_poly.type
_entity_poly.pdbx_seq_one_letter_code
_entity_poly.pdbx_strand_id
1 'polypeptide(L)'
;MDEPIGKLEAHNKVPRGFLVLLFGLIAFGVYYIAAYTPGISGWSQYKVLSKEMEAEKANTAAGAAKMTENPYERDEKAVAEGQVLYAAKCAECHGKDLKGADGPSLVGPLKFGEIDGKKYESISEGRPGGMPGFGAELGRDRIWKVLAYVDSVREYGKKP
;
A
#
# COMPACT_ATOMS: atom_id res chain seq x y z
N MET A 1 63.63 -2.88 49.92
CA MET A 1 62.75 -1.72 50.12
C MET A 1 61.49 -2.03 49.27
N ASP A 2 60.58 -2.79 49.89
CA ASP A 2 59.33 -3.21 49.23
C ASP A 2 58.22 -2.35 49.84
N GLU A 3 57.80 -1.33 49.12
CA GLU A 3 56.61 -0.59 49.49
C GLU A 3 55.37 -1.44 49.03
N PRO A 4 54.44 -1.70 49.93
CA PRO A 4 53.28 -2.47 49.60
C PRO A 4 52.30 -1.63 48.78
N ILE A 5 52.16 -1.97 47.49
CA ILE A 5 51.24 -1.38 46.52
C ILE A 5 49.75 -1.49 46.92
N GLY A 6 49.43 -2.20 48.02
CA GLY A 6 48.08 -2.49 48.45
C GLY A 6 47.34 -1.47 49.31
N LYS A 7 47.91 -0.28 49.56
CA LYS A 7 47.27 0.71 50.47
C LYS A 7 46.58 1.89 49.81
N LEU A 8 46.61 2.03 48.50
CA LEU A 8 46.01 3.16 47.81
C LEU A 8 44.54 3.00 47.39
N GLU A 9 43.98 1.80 47.52
CA GLU A 9 42.59 1.52 47.07
C GLU A 9 41.54 1.48 48.20
N ALA A 10 41.94 1.58 49.47
CA ALA A 10 41.00 1.48 50.56
C ALA A 10 40.57 2.88 51.01
N HIS A 11 39.40 3.34 50.60
CA HIS A 11 38.57 4.39 51.21
C HIS A 11 38.10 5.56 50.34
N ASN A 12 37.93 5.36 49.05
CA ASN A 12 37.06 6.28 48.32
C ASN A 12 35.60 5.87 48.52
N LYS A 13 34.96 6.40 49.57
CA LYS A 13 33.50 6.28 49.76
C LYS A 13 32.81 6.96 48.59
N VAL A 14 32.15 6.16 47.77
CA VAL A 14 31.39 6.69 46.64
C VAL A 14 30.38 7.73 47.15
N PRO A 15 30.38 8.96 46.63
CA PRO A 15 29.45 9.99 47.06
C PRO A 15 28.00 9.50 46.92
N ARG A 16 27.17 9.70 47.95
CA ARG A 16 25.77 9.26 47.92
C ARG A 16 25.00 9.80 46.71
N GLY A 17 25.32 11.01 46.26
CA GLY A 17 24.74 11.58 45.04
C GLY A 17 25.05 10.78 43.77
N PHE A 18 26.25 10.21 43.66
CA PHE A 18 26.62 9.34 42.54
C PHE A 18 25.79 8.03 42.53
N LEU A 19 25.58 7.43 43.70
CA LEU A 19 24.76 6.22 43.84
C LEU A 19 23.31 6.50 43.44
N VAL A 20 22.73 7.62 43.84
CA VAL A 20 21.37 8.03 43.45
C VAL A 20 21.27 8.19 41.94
N LEU A 21 22.23 8.86 41.33
CA LEU A 21 22.29 9.06 39.89
C LEU A 21 22.46 7.73 39.15
N LEU A 22 23.34 6.86 39.61
CA LEU A 22 23.57 5.53 39.03
C LEU A 22 22.31 4.67 39.05
N PHE A 23 21.67 4.55 40.21
CA PHE A 23 20.45 3.78 40.34
C PHE A 23 19.28 4.40 39.54
N GLY A 24 19.21 5.72 39.49
CA GLY A 24 18.25 6.43 38.65
C GLY A 24 18.42 6.12 37.16
N LEU A 25 19.65 6.12 36.67
CA LEU A 25 19.95 5.75 35.27
C LEU A 25 19.67 4.29 34.97
N ILE A 26 19.97 3.38 35.91
CA ILE A 26 19.64 1.96 35.75
C ILE A 26 18.12 1.76 35.67
N ALA A 27 17.37 2.36 36.61
CA ALA A 27 15.90 2.28 36.62
C ALA A 27 15.29 2.87 35.34
N PHE A 28 15.81 4.02 34.89
CA PHE A 28 15.41 4.62 33.62
C PHE A 28 15.73 3.71 32.42
N GLY A 29 16.91 3.10 32.39
CA GLY A 29 17.31 2.17 31.33
C GLY A 29 16.40 0.94 31.26
N VAL A 30 16.08 0.35 32.41
CA VAL A 30 15.14 -0.79 32.49
C VAL A 30 13.75 -0.37 32.01
N TYR A 31 13.26 0.78 32.47
CA TYR A 31 11.99 1.33 32.00
C TYR A 31 11.99 1.56 30.49
N TYR A 32 13.04 2.17 29.96
CA TYR A 32 13.19 2.45 28.54
C TYR A 32 13.19 1.18 27.70
N ILE A 33 13.95 0.17 28.10
CA ILE A 33 13.99 -1.13 27.42
C ILE A 33 12.61 -1.79 27.47
N ALA A 34 11.95 -1.82 28.62
CA ALA A 34 10.63 -2.43 28.77
C ALA A 34 9.57 -1.71 27.92
N ALA A 35 9.58 -0.37 27.89
CA ALA A 35 8.59 0.43 27.18
C ALA A 35 8.80 0.45 25.66
N TYR A 36 10.05 0.49 25.20
CA TYR A 36 10.37 0.72 23.78
C TYR A 36 10.93 -0.50 23.04
N THR A 37 11.11 -1.65 23.72
CA THR A 37 11.51 -2.88 23.03
C THR A 37 10.28 -3.55 22.42
N PRO A 38 10.20 -3.69 21.09
CA PRO A 38 9.03 -4.28 20.41
C PRO A 38 8.67 -5.68 20.87
N GLY A 39 9.68 -6.46 21.31
CA GLY A 39 9.50 -7.83 21.81
C GLY A 39 8.80 -7.89 23.18
N ILE A 40 8.89 -6.83 23.99
CA ILE A 40 8.32 -6.77 25.35
C ILE A 40 7.02 -5.97 25.35
N SER A 41 7.03 -4.78 24.78
CA SER A 41 5.88 -3.87 24.77
C SER A 41 4.83 -4.22 23.71
N GLY A 42 5.18 -5.05 22.72
CA GLY A 42 4.32 -5.33 21.58
C GLY A 42 4.07 -4.14 20.67
N TRP A 43 4.63 -2.98 21.00
CA TRP A 43 4.50 -1.76 20.23
C TRP A 43 5.51 -1.75 19.08
N SER A 44 5.00 -1.86 17.86
CA SER A 44 5.81 -1.82 16.65
C SER A 44 5.08 -1.01 15.60
N GLN A 45 5.77 -0.03 15.01
CA GLN A 45 5.25 0.73 13.87
C GLN A 45 4.85 -0.19 12.72
N TYR A 46 5.54 -1.32 12.56
CA TYR A 46 5.19 -2.35 11.58
C TYR A 46 3.82 -2.98 11.84
N LYS A 47 3.44 -3.23 13.10
CA LYS A 47 2.12 -3.76 13.43
C LYS A 47 0.99 -2.77 13.19
N VAL A 48 1.24 -1.48 13.43
CA VAL A 48 0.27 -0.42 13.13
C VAL A 48 0.12 -0.29 11.63
N LEU A 49 1.24 -0.18 10.90
CA LEU A 49 1.27 -0.07 9.45
C LEU A 49 0.65 -1.32 8.78
N SER A 50 0.98 -2.52 9.22
CA SER A 50 0.40 -3.75 8.66
C SER A 50 -1.12 -3.81 8.87
N LYS A 51 -1.62 -3.41 10.04
CA LYS A 51 -3.06 -3.31 10.31
C LYS A 51 -3.75 -2.27 9.42
N GLU A 52 -3.13 -1.12 9.22
CA GLU A 52 -3.66 -0.08 8.33
C GLU A 52 -3.68 -0.57 6.89
N MET A 53 -2.60 -1.20 6.42
CA MET A 53 -2.54 -1.80 5.08
C MET A 53 -3.54 -2.95 4.90
N GLU A 54 -3.74 -3.80 5.91
CA GLU A 54 -4.75 -4.87 5.87
C GLU A 54 -6.18 -4.30 5.89
N ALA A 55 -6.43 -3.28 6.69
CA ALA A 55 -7.72 -2.59 6.74
C ALA A 55 -8.01 -1.87 5.41
N GLU A 56 -7.02 -1.22 4.81
CA GLU A 56 -7.15 -0.58 3.50
C GLU A 56 -7.35 -1.62 2.40
N LYS A 57 -6.61 -2.71 2.43
CA LYS A 57 -6.77 -3.85 1.52
C LYS A 57 -8.15 -4.52 1.68
N ALA A 58 -8.61 -4.70 2.90
CA ALA A 58 -9.94 -5.24 3.19
C ALA A 58 -11.06 -4.28 2.74
N ASN A 59 -10.90 -2.98 2.96
CA ASN A 59 -11.83 -1.96 2.48
C ASN A 59 -11.85 -1.87 0.95
N THR A 60 -10.70 -2.01 0.31
CA THR A 60 -10.58 -2.01 -1.16
C THR A 60 -11.21 -3.27 -1.75
N ALA A 61 -10.96 -4.44 -1.15
CA ALA A 61 -11.53 -5.71 -1.57
C ALA A 61 -13.05 -5.79 -1.28
N ALA A 62 -13.50 -5.37 -0.08
CA ALA A 62 -14.92 -5.33 0.28
C ALA A 62 -15.69 -4.30 -0.57
N GLY A 63 -15.05 -3.18 -0.91
CA GLY A 63 -15.60 -2.19 -1.81
C GLY A 63 -15.72 -2.69 -3.25
N ALA A 64 -14.75 -3.45 -3.73
CA ALA A 64 -14.79 -4.06 -5.05
C ALA A 64 -15.84 -5.18 -5.16
N ALA A 65 -15.98 -5.99 -4.10
CA ALA A 65 -17.01 -7.04 -4.04
C ALA A 65 -18.44 -6.48 -3.94
N LYS A 66 -18.63 -5.27 -3.44
CA LYS A 66 -19.93 -4.62 -3.26
C LYS A 66 -20.36 -3.79 -4.46
N MET A 67 -19.44 -3.45 -5.38
CA MET A 67 -19.72 -2.71 -6.60
C MET A 67 -19.74 -3.68 -7.79
N THR A 68 -20.90 -4.19 -8.10
CA THR A 68 -21.15 -4.97 -9.33
C THR A 68 -21.23 -4.07 -10.56
N GLU A 69 -21.37 -2.77 -10.39
CA GLU A 69 -21.56 -1.77 -11.45
C GLU A 69 -20.62 -0.58 -11.26
N ASN A 70 -20.17 0.01 -12.38
CA ASN A 70 -19.30 1.18 -12.37
C ASN A 70 -20.11 2.43 -11.96
N PRO A 71 -19.72 3.12 -10.85
CA PRO A 71 -20.44 4.32 -10.40
C PRO A 71 -20.34 5.51 -11.38
N TYR A 72 -19.43 5.45 -12.35
CA TYR A 72 -19.15 6.52 -13.32
C TYR A 72 -19.56 6.15 -14.76
N GLU A 73 -20.40 5.11 -14.96
CA GLU A 73 -20.70 4.55 -16.29
C GLU A 73 -21.21 5.56 -17.33
N ARG A 74 -21.81 6.67 -16.92
CA ARG A 74 -22.34 7.70 -17.82
C ARG A 74 -21.91 9.11 -17.46
N ASP A 75 -20.88 9.24 -16.64
CA ASP A 75 -20.36 10.54 -16.26
C ASP A 75 -19.32 11.01 -17.27
N GLU A 76 -19.68 11.99 -18.08
CA GLU A 76 -18.79 12.55 -19.13
C GLU A 76 -17.46 13.09 -18.56
N LYS A 77 -17.48 13.65 -17.36
CA LYS A 77 -16.27 14.12 -16.68
C LYS A 77 -15.36 12.94 -16.32
N ALA A 78 -15.95 11.91 -15.73
CA ALA A 78 -15.20 10.71 -15.34
C ALA A 78 -14.64 10.00 -16.58
N VAL A 79 -15.40 9.95 -17.68
CA VAL A 79 -14.93 9.42 -18.97
C VAL A 79 -13.75 10.21 -19.51
N ALA A 80 -13.80 11.55 -19.47
CA ALA A 80 -12.70 12.41 -19.93
C ALA A 80 -11.44 12.24 -19.06
N GLU A 81 -11.58 12.18 -17.74
CA GLU A 81 -10.47 11.89 -16.83
C GLU A 81 -9.91 10.48 -17.05
N GLY A 82 -10.79 9.50 -17.25
CA GLY A 82 -10.43 8.13 -17.57
C GLY A 82 -9.63 8.01 -18.86
N GLN A 83 -9.98 8.79 -19.88
CA GLN A 83 -9.23 8.86 -21.13
C GLN A 83 -7.79 9.32 -20.93
N VAL A 84 -7.58 10.35 -20.13
CA VAL A 84 -6.23 10.84 -19.81
C VAL A 84 -5.41 9.78 -19.07
N LEU A 85 -6.02 9.11 -18.10
CA LEU A 85 -5.37 8.04 -17.35
C LEU A 85 -5.05 6.83 -18.24
N TYR A 86 -5.99 6.45 -19.10
CA TYR A 86 -5.79 5.38 -20.08
C TYR A 86 -4.62 5.68 -21.02
N ALA A 87 -4.58 6.88 -21.57
CA ALA A 87 -3.50 7.31 -22.46
C ALA A 87 -2.12 7.26 -21.78
N ALA A 88 -2.06 7.58 -20.50
CA ALA A 88 -0.82 7.62 -19.73
C ALA A 88 -0.30 6.24 -19.30
N LYS A 89 -1.21 5.27 -19.03
CA LYS A 89 -0.85 4.00 -18.37
C LYS A 89 -1.22 2.73 -19.13
N CYS A 90 -2.18 2.79 -20.02
CA CYS A 90 -2.77 1.61 -20.65
C CYS A 90 -2.51 1.55 -22.18
N ALA A 91 -2.44 2.73 -22.82
CA ALA A 91 -2.39 2.83 -24.26
C ALA A 91 -1.12 2.25 -24.90
N GLU A 92 -0.02 2.17 -24.14
CA GLU A 92 1.24 1.56 -24.60
C GLU A 92 1.03 0.09 -24.95
N CYS A 93 0.32 -0.66 -24.10
CA CYS A 93 0.06 -2.08 -24.34
C CYS A 93 -1.26 -2.34 -25.08
N HIS A 94 -2.32 -1.60 -24.75
CA HIS A 94 -3.67 -1.86 -25.28
C HIS A 94 -4.05 -1.05 -26.52
N GLY A 95 -3.10 -0.22 -27.02
CA GLY A 95 -3.32 0.67 -28.14
C GLY A 95 -4.17 1.90 -27.77
N LYS A 96 -3.97 3.01 -28.50
CA LYS A 96 -4.72 4.26 -28.27
C LYS A 96 -6.20 4.13 -28.61
N ASP A 97 -6.53 3.20 -29.48
CA ASP A 97 -7.88 2.88 -29.97
C ASP A 97 -8.47 1.61 -29.34
N LEU A 98 -7.86 1.13 -28.24
CA LEU A 98 -8.26 -0.09 -27.50
C LEU A 98 -8.18 -1.39 -28.32
N LYS A 99 -7.64 -1.38 -29.53
CA LYS A 99 -7.59 -2.57 -30.39
C LYS A 99 -6.44 -3.53 -30.07
N GLY A 100 -5.60 -3.17 -29.11
CA GLY A 100 -4.43 -3.94 -28.72
C GLY A 100 -3.17 -3.48 -29.46
N ALA A 101 -2.03 -3.71 -28.82
CA ALA A 101 -0.68 -3.61 -29.39
C ALA A 101 0.13 -4.78 -28.82
N ASP A 102 0.96 -4.58 -27.79
CA ASP A 102 1.63 -5.67 -27.08
C ASP A 102 0.64 -6.45 -26.19
N GLY A 103 -0.41 -5.78 -25.73
CA GLY A 103 -1.51 -6.36 -24.95
C GLY A 103 -2.74 -6.69 -25.81
N PRO A 104 -3.71 -7.43 -25.25
CA PRO A 104 -4.91 -7.82 -25.97
C PRO A 104 -5.83 -6.63 -26.26
N SER A 105 -6.66 -6.78 -27.32
CA SER A 105 -7.74 -5.84 -27.61
C SER A 105 -8.75 -5.77 -26.49
N LEU A 106 -9.20 -4.57 -26.16
CA LEU A 106 -10.25 -4.30 -25.20
C LEU A 106 -11.61 -4.03 -25.82
N VAL A 107 -11.70 -3.94 -27.16
CA VAL A 107 -12.95 -3.69 -27.88
C VAL A 107 -13.80 -4.95 -28.01
N GLY A 108 -13.17 -6.12 -28.08
CA GLY A 108 -13.84 -7.41 -28.18
C GLY A 108 -14.21 -8.04 -26.83
N PRO A 109 -14.62 -9.32 -26.82
CA PRO A 109 -14.89 -10.06 -25.60
C PRO A 109 -13.67 -10.13 -24.69
N LEU A 110 -13.83 -9.82 -23.41
CA LEU A 110 -12.75 -9.80 -22.45
C LEU A 110 -12.51 -11.20 -21.87
N LYS A 111 -11.26 -11.65 -21.90
CA LYS A 111 -10.86 -13.00 -21.45
C LYS A 111 -11.18 -13.27 -19.97
N PHE A 112 -11.11 -12.25 -19.13
CA PHE A 112 -11.27 -12.40 -17.67
C PHE A 112 -12.63 -11.95 -17.14
N GLY A 113 -13.60 -11.71 -18.03
CA GLY A 113 -14.99 -11.41 -17.71
C GLY A 113 -15.41 -9.98 -18.06
N GLU A 114 -16.69 -9.84 -18.34
CA GLU A 114 -17.33 -8.60 -18.81
C GLU A 114 -17.95 -7.78 -17.66
N ILE A 115 -18.10 -8.38 -16.49
CA ILE A 115 -18.69 -7.72 -15.31
C ILE A 115 -17.70 -6.69 -14.78
N ASP A 116 -18.19 -5.51 -14.44
CA ASP A 116 -17.37 -4.38 -13.97
C ASP A 116 -16.44 -4.73 -12.82
N GLY A 117 -16.90 -5.51 -11.86
CA GLY A 117 -16.06 -6.01 -10.77
C GLY A 117 -14.86 -6.84 -11.26
N LYS A 118 -15.04 -7.65 -12.33
CA LYS A 118 -13.94 -8.44 -12.92
C LYS A 118 -13.00 -7.59 -13.77
N LYS A 119 -13.53 -6.58 -14.43
CA LYS A 119 -12.72 -5.56 -15.12
C LYS A 119 -11.88 -4.77 -14.11
N TYR A 120 -12.50 -4.36 -13.00
CA TYR A 120 -11.82 -3.68 -11.90
C TYR A 120 -10.68 -4.53 -11.29
N GLU A 121 -10.98 -5.79 -10.96
CA GLU A 121 -9.99 -6.75 -10.44
C GLU A 121 -8.81 -6.91 -11.41
N SER A 122 -9.10 -6.95 -12.72
CA SER A 122 -8.04 -7.08 -13.74
C SER A 122 -7.08 -5.91 -13.76
N ILE A 123 -7.56 -4.69 -13.55
CA ILE A 123 -6.72 -3.49 -13.49
C ILE A 123 -6.03 -3.37 -12.11
N SER A 124 -6.76 -3.65 -11.03
CA SER A 124 -6.25 -3.51 -9.67
C SER A 124 -5.12 -4.49 -9.37
N GLU A 125 -5.32 -5.76 -9.72
CA GLU A 125 -4.40 -6.85 -9.37
C GLU A 125 -3.46 -7.22 -10.51
N GLY A 126 -3.79 -6.81 -11.73
CA GLY A 126 -3.09 -7.29 -12.92
C GLY A 126 -3.53 -8.69 -13.35
N ARG A 127 -2.93 -9.19 -14.44
CA ARG A 127 -3.24 -10.54 -14.95
C ARG A 127 -1.97 -11.28 -15.38
N PRO A 128 -1.96 -12.62 -15.23
CA PRO A 128 -0.88 -13.44 -15.74
C PRO A 128 -0.70 -13.21 -17.25
N GLY A 129 0.52 -13.02 -17.68
CA GLY A 129 0.85 -12.75 -19.08
C GLY A 129 1.39 -11.34 -19.32
N GLY A 130 1.72 -10.59 -18.25
CA GLY A 130 2.48 -9.34 -18.35
C GLY A 130 1.69 -8.07 -18.01
N MET A 131 0.41 -8.16 -17.66
CA MET A 131 -0.33 -7.00 -17.18
C MET A 131 -0.04 -6.74 -15.70
N PRO A 132 0.61 -5.63 -15.34
CA PRO A 132 0.86 -5.29 -13.93
C PRO A 132 -0.42 -4.84 -13.22
N GLY A 133 -0.43 -4.93 -11.88
CA GLY A 133 -1.50 -4.39 -11.07
C GLY A 133 -1.33 -2.90 -10.84
N PHE A 134 -2.37 -2.12 -11.08
CA PHE A 134 -2.38 -0.66 -10.89
C PHE A 134 -3.15 -0.20 -9.65
N GLY A 135 -3.60 -1.13 -8.80
CA GLY A 135 -4.39 -0.82 -7.61
C GLY A 135 -3.73 0.15 -6.66
N ALA A 136 -2.44 -0.06 -6.36
CA ALA A 136 -1.66 0.80 -5.47
C ALA A 136 -1.34 2.18 -6.08
N GLU A 137 -1.16 2.26 -7.39
CA GLU A 137 -0.78 3.50 -8.08
C GLU A 137 -1.98 4.39 -8.40
N LEU A 138 -3.04 3.81 -8.95
CA LEU A 138 -4.21 4.55 -9.36
C LEU A 138 -5.23 4.73 -8.22
N GLY A 139 -5.34 3.73 -7.36
CA GLY A 139 -6.41 3.70 -6.39
C GLY A 139 -7.78 3.44 -7.02
N ARG A 140 -8.77 3.24 -6.17
CA ARG A 140 -10.11 2.80 -6.54
C ARG A 140 -10.82 3.73 -7.53
N ASP A 141 -10.86 5.00 -7.20
CA ASP A 141 -11.62 6.01 -7.95
C ASP A 141 -11.14 6.14 -9.40
N ARG A 142 -9.84 6.22 -9.61
CA ARG A 142 -9.25 6.38 -10.94
C ARG A 142 -9.40 5.11 -11.80
N ILE A 143 -9.38 3.92 -11.19
CA ILE A 143 -9.64 2.67 -11.91
C ILE A 143 -11.05 2.68 -12.47
N TRP A 144 -12.06 3.09 -11.68
CA TRP A 144 -13.43 3.20 -12.16
C TRP A 144 -13.62 4.20 -13.29
N LYS A 145 -12.89 5.32 -13.26
CA LYS A 145 -12.87 6.32 -14.36
C LYS A 145 -12.24 5.75 -15.63
N VAL A 146 -11.14 5.00 -15.50
CA VAL A 146 -10.56 4.29 -16.66
C VAL A 146 -11.55 3.30 -17.26
N LEU A 147 -12.26 2.54 -16.42
CA LEU A 147 -13.30 1.63 -16.89
C LEU A 147 -14.47 2.35 -17.58
N ALA A 148 -14.92 3.48 -17.05
CA ALA A 148 -15.94 4.30 -17.68
C ALA A 148 -15.54 4.72 -19.10
N TYR A 149 -14.27 5.12 -19.29
CA TYR A 149 -13.74 5.43 -20.62
C TYR A 149 -13.69 4.19 -21.54
N VAL A 150 -13.13 3.08 -21.06
CA VAL A 150 -13.03 1.84 -21.84
C VAL A 150 -14.43 1.38 -22.29
N ASP A 151 -15.40 1.37 -21.39
CA ASP A 151 -16.76 0.94 -21.70
C ASP A 151 -17.47 1.91 -22.65
N SER A 152 -17.25 3.22 -22.53
CA SER A 152 -17.77 4.22 -23.47
C SER A 152 -17.30 3.96 -24.91
N VAL A 153 -16.02 3.66 -25.09
CA VAL A 153 -15.48 3.33 -26.44
C VAL A 153 -16.02 2.01 -26.97
N ARG A 154 -16.19 1.02 -26.09
CA ARG A 154 -16.77 -0.30 -26.46
C ARG A 154 -18.23 -0.18 -26.88
N GLU A 155 -19.02 0.66 -26.24
CA GLU A 155 -20.41 0.92 -26.63
C GLU A 155 -20.51 1.64 -27.98
N TYR A 156 -19.64 2.64 -28.22
CA TYR A 156 -19.56 3.30 -29.51
C TYR A 156 -19.20 2.33 -30.66
N GLY A 157 -18.35 1.35 -30.41
CA GLY A 157 -17.96 0.33 -31.37
C GLY A 157 -19.07 -0.73 -31.67
N LYS A 158 -20.13 -0.79 -30.84
CA LYS A 158 -21.28 -1.70 -31.03
C LYS A 158 -22.48 -1.05 -31.71
N LYS A 159 -22.45 0.26 -31.97
CA LYS A 159 -23.54 0.92 -32.69
C LYS A 159 -23.41 0.63 -34.19
N PRO A 160 -24.46 0.04 -34.81
CA PRO A 160 -24.49 -0.20 -36.25
C PRO A 160 -24.51 1.09 -37.06
#